data_baf4c249a461194ec017aece94a41004
#
_entry.id   baf4c249a461194ec017aece94a41004
#
_cell.length_a   1.000
_cell.length_b   1.000
_cell.length_c   1.000
_cell.angle_alpha   90.00
_cell.angle_beta   90.00
_cell.angle_gamma   90.00
#
_symmetry.space_group_name_H-M   'P 1'
#
loop_
_entity.id
_entity.type
_entity.pdbx_description
1 polymer ?
#
loop_
_entity_poly.entity_id
_entity_poly.type
_entity_poly.pdbx_seq_one_letter_code
_entity_poly.pdbx_strand_id
1 'polypeptide(L)'
;MEDMMDGFGELEFAQNSDPRIPVVLILDCSASMMEKRPGESLSPFEALNGGLDTLWANLHNDPLAKRRAEVSFITFGTEVSEPTEFKTVDEMVLPALEPMGVTSLGKALEVALDAIEARKQIYKSNGIQYYRPILMAISDGLPTDSVDEASTRLKSAVEGKKLTFMPIAVEGADIDVMTSLSGKQALKLQGMKFEELFKWLSASAAAVSASQPGDAVKAPPVSDWAEL
;
A
#
# COMPACT_ATOMS: atom_id res chain seq x y z
N MET A 1 -25.44 -12.11 16.31
CA MET A 1 -24.49 -12.10 15.17
C MET A 1 -23.20 -11.31 15.49
N GLU A 2 -23.19 -10.51 16.58
CA GLU A 2 -22.01 -9.79 17.10
C GLU A 2 -20.98 -10.70 17.81
N ASP A 3 -21.44 -11.75 18.47
CA ASP A 3 -20.55 -12.65 19.27
C ASP A 3 -19.65 -13.58 18.44
N MET A 4 -19.87 -13.71 17.13
CA MET A 4 -19.02 -14.58 16.29
C MET A 4 -17.82 -13.87 15.67
N MET A 5 -17.79 -12.54 15.63
CA MET A 5 -16.65 -11.79 15.06
C MET A 5 -15.52 -11.58 16.06
N ASP A 6 -15.79 -11.54 17.36
CA ASP A 6 -14.77 -11.40 18.42
C ASP A 6 -13.85 -12.62 18.54
N GLY A 7 -14.35 -13.82 18.28
CA GLY A 7 -13.57 -15.06 18.43
C GLY A 7 -12.49 -15.29 17.37
N PHE A 8 -12.65 -14.71 16.16
CA PHE A 8 -11.63 -14.85 15.10
C PHE A 8 -10.40 -13.97 15.33
N GLY A 9 -10.57 -12.77 15.90
CA GLY A 9 -9.46 -11.88 16.23
C GLY A 9 -8.54 -12.44 17.32
N GLU A 10 -9.09 -13.10 18.33
CA GLU A 10 -8.31 -13.73 19.40
C GLU A 10 -7.43 -14.89 18.89
N LEU A 11 -7.92 -15.67 17.93
CA LEU A 11 -7.16 -16.80 17.36
C LEU A 11 -6.04 -16.31 16.42
N GLU A 12 -6.24 -15.23 15.69
CA GLU A 12 -5.26 -14.65 14.77
C GLU A 12 -3.99 -14.21 15.49
N PHE A 13 -4.13 -13.57 16.67
CA PHE A 13 -3.00 -13.05 17.44
C PHE A 13 -2.45 -14.01 18.47
N ALA A 14 -3.18 -15.07 18.80
CA ALA A 14 -2.72 -16.08 19.77
C ALA A 14 -1.46 -16.83 19.32
N GLN A 15 -1.30 -17.03 18.01
CA GLN A 15 -0.15 -17.73 17.42
C GLN A 15 1.04 -16.81 17.12
N ASN A 16 0.80 -15.51 17.00
CA ASN A 16 1.82 -14.52 16.70
C ASN A 16 1.52 -13.19 17.39
N SER A 17 2.14 -12.93 18.52
CA SER A 17 2.03 -11.70 19.30
C SER A 17 3.05 -10.62 18.91
N ASP A 18 3.80 -10.80 17.82
CA ASP A 18 4.75 -9.81 17.35
C ASP A 18 4.05 -8.48 16.98
N PRO A 19 4.72 -7.33 17.12
CA PRO A 19 4.20 -6.06 16.64
C PRO A 19 3.90 -6.10 15.14
N ARG A 20 2.81 -5.49 14.71
CA ARG A 20 2.36 -5.50 13.31
C ARG A 20 2.77 -4.25 12.54
N ILE A 21 3.10 -4.42 11.27
CA ILE A 21 3.30 -3.33 10.30
C ILE A 21 2.15 -3.42 9.30
N PRO A 22 1.09 -2.62 9.46
CA PRO A 22 0.00 -2.60 8.48
C PRO A 22 0.44 -1.86 7.22
N VAL A 23 0.37 -2.53 6.09
CA VAL A 23 0.69 -2.00 4.75
C VAL A 23 -0.54 -2.11 3.88
N VAL A 24 -0.99 -1.00 3.32
CA VAL A 24 -2.06 -0.97 2.33
C VAL A 24 -1.52 -0.49 1.00
N LEU A 25 -1.75 -1.27 -0.05
CA LEU A 25 -1.42 -0.95 -1.41
C LEU A 25 -2.70 -0.69 -2.20
N ILE A 26 -2.87 0.54 -2.70
CA ILE A 26 -3.93 0.85 -3.66
C ILE A 26 -3.34 0.86 -5.07
N LEU A 27 -3.89 0.02 -5.94
CA LEU A 27 -3.31 -0.37 -7.21
C LEU A 27 -4.24 0.05 -8.35
N ASP A 28 -3.76 0.95 -9.18
CA ASP A 28 -4.49 1.42 -10.36
C ASP A 28 -4.57 0.32 -11.42
N CYS A 29 -5.80 -0.03 -11.77
CA CYS A 29 -6.13 -0.97 -12.84
C CYS A 29 -6.90 -0.30 -13.98
N SER A 30 -6.85 1.05 -14.07
CA SER A 30 -7.52 1.82 -15.12
C SER A 30 -6.99 1.49 -16.51
N ALA A 31 -7.73 1.91 -17.54
CA ALA A 31 -7.41 1.61 -18.93
C ALA A 31 -6.03 2.15 -19.36
N SER A 32 -5.61 3.30 -18.83
CA SER A 32 -4.30 3.90 -19.11
C SER A 32 -3.13 3.02 -18.69
N MET A 33 -3.29 2.26 -17.60
CA MET A 33 -2.29 1.29 -17.14
C MET A 33 -2.06 0.13 -18.12
N MET A 34 -3.00 -0.11 -19.04
CA MET A 34 -2.88 -1.15 -20.07
C MET A 34 -2.07 -0.70 -21.29
N GLU A 35 -1.87 0.59 -21.45
CA GLU A 35 -1.19 1.14 -22.62
C GLU A 35 0.33 1.00 -22.47
N LYS A 36 0.96 0.29 -23.44
CA LYS A 36 2.43 0.19 -23.50
C LYS A 36 3.04 1.54 -23.83
N ARG A 37 4.04 1.92 -23.06
CA ARG A 37 4.79 3.16 -23.30
C ARG A 37 5.80 2.96 -24.45
N PRO A 38 6.15 4.02 -25.20
CA PRO A 38 7.14 3.92 -26.28
C PRO A 38 8.48 3.40 -25.75
N GLY A 39 8.95 2.29 -26.35
CA GLY A 39 10.22 1.66 -25.97
C GLY A 39 10.10 0.61 -24.86
N GLU A 40 8.94 0.45 -24.21
CA GLU A 40 8.72 -0.54 -23.16
C GLU A 40 8.14 -1.85 -23.75
N SER A 41 8.59 -2.97 -23.21
CA SER A 41 8.09 -4.30 -23.59
C SER A 41 6.78 -4.69 -22.88
N LEU A 42 6.58 -4.16 -21.67
CA LEU A 42 5.42 -4.39 -20.83
C LEU A 42 4.58 -3.11 -20.70
N SER A 43 3.28 -3.28 -20.47
CA SER A 43 2.45 -2.18 -19.98
C SER A 43 2.70 -1.93 -18.48
N PRO A 44 2.35 -0.76 -17.92
CA PRO A 44 2.40 -0.52 -16.47
C PRO A 44 1.66 -1.60 -15.67
N PHE A 45 0.51 -2.05 -16.17
CA PHE A 45 -0.29 -3.09 -15.55
C PHE A 45 0.45 -4.44 -15.51
N GLU A 46 1.06 -4.88 -16.64
CA GLU A 46 1.84 -6.12 -16.71
C GLU A 46 3.05 -6.07 -15.77
N ALA A 47 3.76 -4.92 -15.73
CA ALA A 47 4.91 -4.71 -14.87
C ALA A 47 4.53 -4.62 -13.37
N LEU A 48 3.42 -3.97 -13.05
CA LEU A 48 2.86 -3.92 -11.70
C LEU A 48 2.52 -5.34 -11.19
N ASN A 49 1.85 -6.12 -12.02
CA ASN A 49 1.46 -7.49 -11.65
C ASN A 49 2.70 -8.37 -11.39
N GLY A 50 3.72 -8.32 -12.24
CA GLY A 50 4.99 -9.03 -12.01
C GLY A 50 5.75 -8.51 -10.79
N GLY A 51 5.63 -7.22 -10.47
CA GLY A 51 6.23 -6.63 -9.28
C GLY A 51 5.62 -7.14 -7.97
N LEU A 52 4.33 -7.47 -7.93
CA LEU A 52 3.69 -8.04 -6.75
C LEU A 52 4.30 -9.39 -6.35
N ASP A 53 4.68 -10.23 -7.31
CA ASP A 53 5.41 -11.48 -7.04
C ASP A 53 6.76 -11.19 -6.36
N THR A 54 7.44 -10.13 -6.79
CA THR A 54 8.69 -9.67 -6.18
C THR A 54 8.47 -9.19 -4.74
N LEU A 55 7.40 -8.44 -4.47
CA LEU A 55 7.02 -8.02 -3.11
C LEU A 55 6.85 -9.24 -2.20
N TRP A 56 6.03 -10.18 -2.63
CA TRP A 56 5.75 -11.40 -1.87
C TRP A 56 7.03 -12.17 -1.58
N ALA A 57 7.85 -12.45 -2.59
CA ALA A 57 9.08 -13.23 -2.45
C ALA A 57 10.08 -12.58 -1.48
N ASN A 58 10.26 -11.26 -1.56
CA ASN A 58 11.20 -10.55 -0.68
C ASN A 58 10.70 -10.48 0.77
N LEU A 59 9.42 -10.21 1.00
CA LEU A 59 8.85 -10.22 2.34
C LEU A 59 8.86 -11.63 2.95
N HIS A 60 8.59 -12.66 2.15
CA HIS A 60 8.59 -14.06 2.60
C HIS A 60 9.99 -14.54 2.99
N ASN A 61 11.04 -14.04 2.35
CA ASN A 61 12.42 -14.40 2.63
C ASN A 61 13.01 -13.66 3.86
N ASP A 62 12.36 -12.60 4.36
CA ASP A 62 12.80 -11.91 5.57
C ASP A 62 12.06 -12.47 6.81
N PRO A 63 12.76 -13.09 7.78
CA PRO A 63 12.12 -13.77 8.91
C PRO A 63 11.29 -12.86 9.82
N LEU A 64 11.64 -11.56 9.93
CA LEU A 64 10.90 -10.60 10.74
C LEU A 64 9.76 -9.97 9.97
N ALA A 65 10.02 -9.49 8.74
CA ALA A 65 8.99 -8.91 7.89
C ALA A 65 7.86 -9.91 7.61
N LYS A 66 8.20 -11.17 7.37
CA LYS A 66 7.25 -12.26 7.15
C LYS A 66 6.20 -12.40 8.26
N ARG A 67 6.59 -12.20 9.52
CA ARG A 67 5.72 -12.33 10.70
C ARG A 67 5.05 -11.04 11.11
N ARG A 68 5.60 -9.88 10.73
CA ARG A 68 5.22 -8.56 11.22
C ARG A 68 4.49 -7.72 10.20
N ALA A 69 4.84 -7.84 8.91
CA ALA A 69 4.13 -7.13 7.86
C ALA A 69 2.78 -7.80 7.58
N GLU A 70 1.72 -7.02 7.67
CA GLU A 70 0.37 -7.38 7.26
C GLU A 70 -0.01 -6.52 6.07
N VAL A 71 -0.26 -7.17 4.93
CA VAL A 71 -0.50 -6.48 3.68
C VAL A 71 -1.95 -6.64 3.28
N SER A 72 -2.59 -5.54 2.93
CA SER A 72 -3.92 -5.47 2.32
C SER A 72 -3.83 -4.77 0.98
N PHE A 73 -4.56 -5.24 0.01
CA PHE A 73 -4.61 -4.70 -1.34
C PHE A 73 -5.99 -4.15 -1.64
N ILE A 74 -6.03 -3.04 -2.38
CA ILE A 74 -7.23 -2.45 -2.94
C ILE A 74 -6.93 -2.18 -4.41
N THR A 75 -7.68 -2.78 -5.31
CA THR A 75 -7.61 -2.47 -6.73
C THR A 75 -8.66 -1.44 -7.10
N PHE A 76 -8.35 -0.54 -8.01
CA PHE A 76 -9.30 0.47 -8.41
C PHE A 76 -9.19 0.81 -9.90
N GLY A 77 -10.30 1.24 -10.43
CA GLY A 77 -10.53 1.71 -11.78
C GLY A 77 -11.90 2.39 -11.79
N THR A 78 -12.85 1.93 -12.59
CA THR A 78 -14.26 2.39 -12.52
C THR A 78 -14.88 2.07 -11.16
N GLU A 79 -14.57 0.89 -10.64
CA GLU A 79 -14.97 0.45 -9.31
C GLU A 79 -13.74 0.35 -8.40
N VAL A 80 -13.99 0.31 -7.11
CA VAL A 80 -12.96 0.10 -6.08
C VAL A 80 -13.29 -1.21 -5.38
N SER A 81 -12.32 -2.11 -5.30
CA SER A 81 -12.49 -3.36 -4.60
C SER A 81 -12.63 -3.15 -3.08
N GLU A 82 -13.26 -4.09 -2.40
CA GLU A 82 -13.08 -4.21 -0.96
C GLU A 82 -11.60 -4.47 -0.65
N PRO A 83 -11.10 -3.99 0.48
CA PRO A 83 -9.74 -4.32 0.93
C PRO A 83 -9.60 -5.84 1.10
N THR A 84 -8.51 -6.42 0.61
CA THR A 84 -8.21 -7.79 1.00
C THR A 84 -7.95 -7.85 2.50
N GLU A 85 -8.20 -9.00 3.12
CA GLU A 85 -7.93 -9.19 4.54
C GLU A 85 -6.47 -8.87 4.87
N PHE A 86 -6.24 -8.15 5.98
CA PHE A 86 -4.89 -7.95 6.48
C PHE A 86 -4.32 -9.30 6.95
N LYS A 87 -3.36 -9.82 6.21
CA LYS A 87 -2.69 -11.08 6.51
C LYS A 87 -1.19 -10.89 6.57
N THR A 88 -0.54 -11.64 7.48
CA THR A 88 0.91 -11.78 7.43
C THR A 88 1.33 -12.46 6.14
N VAL A 89 2.57 -12.29 5.75
CA VAL A 89 3.06 -12.73 4.42
C VAL A 89 2.87 -14.22 4.17
N ASP A 90 2.89 -15.05 5.23
CA ASP A 90 2.63 -16.49 5.12
C ASP A 90 1.20 -16.84 4.67
N GLU A 91 0.25 -15.97 5.00
CA GLU A 91 -1.17 -16.17 4.71
C GLU A 91 -1.68 -15.21 3.63
N MET A 92 -0.82 -14.29 3.17
CA MET A 92 -1.17 -13.29 2.18
C MET A 92 -1.44 -13.94 0.82
N VAL A 93 -2.55 -13.55 0.21
CA VAL A 93 -2.89 -13.90 -1.17
C VAL A 93 -2.77 -12.64 -2.01
N LEU A 94 -1.98 -12.71 -3.08
CA LEU A 94 -1.88 -11.61 -4.04
C LEU A 94 -3.22 -11.42 -4.77
N PRO A 95 -3.65 -10.18 -4.99
CA PRO A 95 -4.88 -9.90 -5.71
C PRO A 95 -4.74 -10.31 -7.20
N ALA A 96 -5.79 -10.85 -7.76
CA ALA A 96 -5.91 -10.94 -9.21
C ALA A 96 -6.22 -9.53 -9.73
N LEU A 97 -5.30 -8.94 -10.47
CA LEU A 97 -5.53 -7.64 -11.10
C LEU A 97 -6.38 -7.82 -12.35
N GLU A 98 -7.44 -7.03 -12.47
CA GLU A 98 -8.30 -7.00 -13.65
C GLU A 98 -8.39 -5.58 -14.21
N PRO A 99 -8.29 -5.39 -15.53
CA PRO A 99 -8.40 -4.06 -16.12
C PRO A 99 -9.78 -3.44 -15.90
N MET A 100 -9.82 -2.18 -15.46
CA MET A 100 -11.03 -1.45 -15.12
C MET A 100 -11.00 -0.01 -15.62
N GLY A 101 -11.82 0.38 -16.52
CA GLY A 101 -12.13 1.69 -17.14
C GLY A 101 -11.39 2.94 -16.63
N VAL A 102 -12.05 3.75 -15.78
CA VAL A 102 -11.57 5.07 -15.32
C VAL A 102 -10.78 4.98 -13.99
N THR A 103 -10.43 6.12 -13.36
CA THR A 103 -9.50 6.20 -12.23
C THR A 103 -10.20 6.79 -10.99
N SER A 104 -10.90 5.95 -10.21
CA SER A 104 -11.61 6.35 -8.98
C SER A 104 -10.65 6.39 -7.76
N LEU A 105 -9.64 7.27 -7.82
CA LEU A 105 -8.57 7.35 -6.81
C LEU A 105 -9.08 7.90 -5.48
N GLY A 106 -9.99 8.89 -5.50
CA GLY A 106 -10.56 9.48 -4.28
C GLY A 106 -11.25 8.41 -3.44
N LYS A 107 -12.13 7.62 -4.07
CA LYS A 107 -12.82 6.51 -3.41
C LYS A 107 -11.85 5.43 -2.90
N ALA A 108 -10.83 5.10 -3.67
CA ALA A 108 -9.82 4.11 -3.25
C ALA A 108 -9.04 4.58 -2.00
N LEU A 109 -8.70 5.86 -1.93
CA LEU A 109 -8.07 6.47 -0.74
C LEU A 109 -8.99 6.45 0.49
N GLU A 110 -10.29 6.75 0.33
CA GLU A 110 -11.26 6.68 1.43
C GLU A 110 -11.36 5.26 2.00
N VAL A 111 -11.54 4.27 1.13
CA VAL A 111 -11.61 2.85 1.50
C VAL A 111 -10.33 2.41 2.22
N ALA A 112 -9.15 2.83 1.73
CA ALA A 112 -7.88 2.50 2.36
C ALA A 112 -7.72 3.13 3.74
N LEU A 113 -8.13 4.39 3.92
CA LEU A 113 -8.08 5.08 5.21
C LEU A 113 -9.02 4.41 6.22
N ASP A 114 -10.22 4.01 5.81
CA ASP A 114 -11.17 3.31 6.65
C ASP A 114 -10.64 1.93 7.06
N ALA A 115 -10.07 1.18 6.12
CA ALA A 115 -9.45 -0.13 6.38
C ALA A 115 -8.31 -0.04 7.40
N ILE A 116 -7.43 0.97 7.26
CA ILE A 116 -6.34 1.22 8.22
C ILE A 116 -6.88 1.53 9.61
N GLU A 117 -7.89 2.40 9.73
CA GLU A 117 -8.45 2.75 11.04
C GLU A 117 -9.16 1.55 11.67
N ALA A 118 -9.91 0.77 10.91
CA ALA A 118 -10.53 -0.47 11.38
C ALA A 118 -9.48 -1.46 11.90
N ARG A 119 -8.40 -1.69 11.13
CA ARG A 119 -7.30 -2.60 11.53
C ARG A 119 -6.61 -2.13 12.82
N LYS A 120 -6.38 -0.84 12.98
CA LYS A 120 -5.83 -0.25 14.22
C LYS A 120 -6.72 -0.47 15.43
N GLN A 121 -8.05 -0.44 15.27
CA GLN A 121 -8.96 -0.76 16.38
C GLN A 121 -8.84 -2.23 16.78
N ILE A 122 -8.73 -3.14 15.80
CA ILE A 122 -8.51 -4.57 16.05
C ILE A 122 -7.20 -4.80 16.82
N TYR A 123 -6.10 -4.14 16.46
CA TYR A 123 -4.86 -4.25 17.24
C TYR A 123 -5.02 -3.76 18.68
N LYS A 124 -5.68 -2.61 18.87
CA LYS A 124 -5.90 -2.03 20.21
C LYS A 124 -6.77 -2.92 21.08
N SER A 125 -7.86 -3.47 20.55
CA SER A 125 -8.75 -4.36 21.31
C SER A 125 -8.08 -5.66 21.73
N ASN A 126 -7.10 -6.13 20.93
CA ASN A 126 -6.34 -7.34 21.22
C ASN A 126 -4.98 -7.10 21.92
N GLY A 127 -4.68 -5.84 22.30
CA GLY A 127 -3.42 -5.49 22.96
C GLY A 127 -2.16 -5.66 22.10
N ILE A 128 -2.32 -5.69 20.76
CA ILE A 128 -1.21 -5.86 19.82
C ILE A 128 -0.55 -4.50 19.55
N GLN A 129 0.76 -4.44 19.73
CA GLN A 129 1.53 -3.28 19.31
C GLN A 129 1.61 -3.22 17.78
N TYR A 130 1.64 -2.01 17.23
CA TYR A 130 1.80 -1.83 15.79
C TYR A 130 2.64 -0.60 15.46
N TYR A 131 3.34 -0.69 14.36
CA TYR A 131 4.09 0.41 13.77
C TYR A 131 3.15 1.35 13.02
N ARG A 132 3.65 2.52 12.67
CA ARG A 132 2.90 3.46 11.83
C ARG A 132 2.52 2.78 10.51
N PRO A 133 1.22 2.74 10.16
CA PRO A 133 0.77 2.16 8.90
C PRO A 133 1.44 2.81 7.69
N ILE A 134 1.64 2.02 6.64
CA ILE A 134 2.11 2.47 5.33
C ILE A 134 0.94 2.36 4.36
N LEU A 135 0.60 3.47 3.70
CA LEU A 135 -0.31 3.51 2.57
C LEU A 135 0.47 3.92 1.33
N MET A 136 0.52 3.05 0.33
CA MET A 136 1.14 3.33 -0.96
C MET A 136 0.05 3.38 -2.04
N ALA A 137 0.02 4.47 -2.79
CA ALA A 137 -0.88 4.64 -3.92
C ALA A 137 -0.06 4.62 -5.22
N ILE A 138 -0.37 3.69 -6.12
CA ILE A 138 0.32 3.53 -7.41
C ILE A 138 -0.67 3.84 -8.51
N SER A 139 -0.43 4.90 -9.31
CA SER A 139 -1.32 5.31 -10.40
C SER A 139 -0.56 6.02 -11.51
N ASP A 140 -1.05 5.88 -12.74
CA ASP A 140 -0.57 6.62 -13.92
C ASP A 140 -1.55 7.70 -14.39
N GLY A 141 -2.73 7.81 -13.78
CA GLY A 141 -3.84 8.62 -14.23
C GLY A 141 -4.19 9.80 -13.34
N LEU A 142 -4.97 10.71 -13.93
CA LEU A 142 -5.68 11.74 -13.19
C LEU A 142 -6.93 11.13 -12.54
N PRO A 143 -7.23 11.48 -11.29
CA PRO A 143 -8.49 11.07 -10.67
C PRO A 143 -9.68 11.53 -11.51
N THR A 144 -10.65 10.64 -11.69
CA THR A 144 -11.92 10.96 -12.37
C THR A 144 -13.06 11.23 -11.38
N ASP A 145 -12.78 11.02 -10.10
CA ASP A 145 -13.66 11.33 -8.98
C ASP A 145 -13.06 12.44 -8.09
N SER A 146 -13.85 12.96 -7.12
CA SER A 146 -13.34 13.95 -6.16
C SER A 146 -12.38 13.30 -5.17
N VAL A 147 -11.23 13.94 -4.98
CA VAL A 147 -10.23 13.53 -3.98
C VAL A 147 -10.23 14.42 -2.73
N ASP A 148 -11.14 15.39 -2.62
CA ASP A 148 -11.08 16.46 -1.62
C ASP A 148 -11.21 15.93 -0.18
N GLU A 149 -12.19 15.05 0.07
CA GLU A 149 -12.40 14.45 1.38
C GLU A 149 -11.25 13.53 1.75
N ALA A 150 -10.87 12.62 0.86
CA ALA A 150 -9.74 11.73 1.04
C ALA A 150 -8.44 12.49 1.31
N SER A 151 -8.17 13.55 0.53
CA SER A 151 -6.99 14.41 0.69
C SER A 151 -6.97 15.11 2.05
N THR A 152 -8.11 15.63 2.52
CA THR A 152 -8.22 16.28 3.83
C THR A 152 -7.91 15.30 4.96
N ARG A 153 -8.49 14.11 4.93
CA ARG A 153 -8.25 13.03 5.90
C ARG A 153 -6.78 12.58 5.86
N LEU A 154 -6.24 12.41 4.66
CA LEU A 154 -4.88 11.95 4.42
C LEU A 154 -3.85 12.95 4.95
N LYS A 155 -4.00 14.25 4.66
CA LYS A 155 -3.15 15.33 5.19
C LYS A 155 -3.14 15.31 6.72
N SER A 156 -4.31 15.27 7.34
CA SER A 156 -4.42 15.20 8.80
C SER A 156 -3.73 13.96 9.39
N ALA A 157 -3.84 12.80 8.75
CA ALA A 157 -3.21 11.58 9.21
C ALA A 157 -1.68 11.61 9.06
N VAL A 158 -1.17 12.17 7.98
CA VAL A 158 0.28 12.31 7.71
C VAL A 158 0.92 13.34 8.64
N GLU A 159 0.32 14.52 8.78
CA GLU A 159 0.79 15.57 9.69
C GLU A 159 0.78 15.11 11.16
N GLY A 160 -0.28 14.41 11.54
CA GLY A 160 -0.41 13.78 12.87
C GLY A 160 0.49 12.58 13.10
N LYS A 161 1.35 12.20 12.13
CA LYS A 161 2.22 11.02 12.17
C LYS A 161 1.48 9.71 12.44
N LYS A 162 0.19 9.64 12.06
CA LYS A 162 -0.67 8.46 12.23
C LYS A 162 -0.56 7.48 11.07
N LEU A 163 0.03 7.94 9.94
CA LEU A 163 0.17 7.22 8.68
C LEU A 163 1.42 7.71 7.94
N THR A 164 2.09 6.81 7.25
CA THR A 164 3.08 7.13 6.21
C THR A 164 2.41 6.95 4.86
N PHE A 165 2.30 8.02 4.08
CA PHE A 165 1.74 7.97 2.74
C PHE A 165 2.83 8.08 1.69
N MET A 166 2.72 7.26 0.66
CA MET A 166 3.68 7.15 -0.44
C MET A 166 2.93 7.19 -1.77
N PRO A 167 2.74 8.37 -2.36
CA PRO A 167 2.19 8.49 -3.70
C PRO A 167 3.25 8.13 -4.75
N ILE A 168 3.00 7.09 -5.53
CA ILE A 168 3.86 6.61 -6.62
C ILE A 168 3.21 6.98 -7.94
N ALA A 169 3.81 7.93 -8.62
CA ALA A 169 3.40 8.38 -9.94
C ALA A 169 4.06 7.52 -11.01
N VAL A 170 3.28 6.71 -11.72
CA VAL A 170 3.73 5.96 -12.89
C VAL A 170 3.89 6.93 -14.06
N GLU A 171 4.65 6.56 -15.08
CA GLU A 171 4.86 7.39 -16.26
C GLU A 171 3.52 7.81 -16.91
N GLY A 172 3.35 9.12 -17.09
CA GLY A 172 2.11 9.74 -17.57
C GLY A 172 1.25 10.36 -16.47
N ALA A 173 1.49 10.03 -15.20
CA ALA A 173 0.77 10.63 -14.08
C ALA A 173 1.09 12.12 -13.89
N ASP A 174 0.10 12.87 -13.41
CA ASP A 174 0.28 14.24 -12.96
C ASP A 174 0.87 14.24 -11.54
N ILE A 175 2.17 14.56 -11.45
CA ILE A 175 2.92 14.57 -10.18
C ILE A 175 2.37 15.63 -9.22
N ASP A 176 1.90 16.78 -9.73
CA ASP A 176 1.36 17.84 -8.89
C ASP A 176 0.05 17.39 -8.23
N VAL A 177 -0.82 16.70 -8.97
CA VAL A 177 -2.03 16.09 -8.41
C VAL A 177 -1.69 15.07 -7.35
N MET A 178 -0.81 14.12 -7.63
CA MET A 178 -0.39 13.09 -6.68
C MET A 178 0.26 13.70 -5.42
N THR A 179 1.07 14.75 -5.58
CA THR A 179 1.70 15.49 -4.48
C THR A 179 0.64 16.21 -3.64
N SER A 180 -0.38 16.79 -4.26
CA SER A 180 -1.43 17.56 -3.58
C SER A 180 -2.29 16.70 -2.65
N LEU A 181 -2.38 15.39 -2.87
CA LEU A 181 -3.17 14.46 -2.05
C LEU A 181 -2.80 14.53 -0.56
N SER A 182 -1.52 14.67 -0.26
CA SER A 182 -1.04 14.71 1.13
C SER A 182 -0.08 15.84 1.46
N GLY A 183 0.32 16.65 0.46
CA GLY A 183 1.41 17.61 0.57
C GLY A 183 2.80 16.97 0.65
N LYS A 184 2.90 15.65 0.50
CA LYS A 184 4.18 14.94 0.34
C LYS A 184 4.50 14.79 -1.13
N GLN A 185 5.75 15.08 -1.50
CA GLN A 185 6.19 14.93 -2.88
C GLN A 185 5.92 13.51 -3.38
N ALA A 186 5.27 13.40 -4.53
CA ALA A 186 5.08 12.12 -5.20
C ALA A 186 6.41 11.63 -5.76
N LEU A 187 6.63 10.33 -5.66
CA LEU A 187 7.80 9.65 -6.21
C LEU A 187 7.46 9.19 -7.63
N LYS A 188 8.18 9.71 -8.60
CA LYS A 188 7.99 9.31 -10.00
C LYS A 188 8.73 8.00 -10.24
N LEU A 189 8.00 6.95 -10.61
CA LEU A 189 8.57 5.68 -11.00
C LEU A 189 9.39 5.83 -12.29
N GLN A 190 10.62 5.34 -12.30
CA GLN A 190 11.47 5.34 -13.50
C GLN A 190 11.10 4.18 -14.42
N GLY A 191 10.53 4.47 -15.59
CA GLY A 191 10.07 3.43 -16.52
C GLY A 191 9.15 2.42 -15.84
N MET A 192 9.43 1.14 -16.00
CA MET A 192 8.63 0.03 -15.44
C MET A 192 9.30 -0.65 -14.23
N LYS A 193 10.05 0.12 -13.40
CA LYS A 193 10.83 -0.41 -12.26
C LYS A 193 9.97 -0.80 -11.05
N PHE A 194 8.86 -1.49 -11.27
CA PHE A 194 8.01 -1.99 -10.18
C PHE A 194 8.69 -3.04 -9.31
N GLU A 195 9.56 -3.88 -9.89
CA GLU A 195 10.32 -4.84 -9.11
C GLU A 195 11.24 -4.15 -8.10
N GLU A 196 11.95 -3.09 -8.52
CA GLU A 196 12.83 -2.31 -7.67
C GLU A 196 12.04 -1.54 -6.60
N LEU A 197 10.87 -0.97 -6.95
CA LEU A 197 9.94 -0.36 -6.01
C LEU A 197 9.55 -1.35 -4.91
N PHE A 198 9.14 -2.55 -5.29
CA PHE A 198 8.68 -3.54 -4.33
C PHE A 198 9.83 -4.20 -3.53
N LYS A 199 11.03 -4.32 -4.10
CA LYS A 199 12.26 -4.66 -3.34
C LYS A 199 12.53 -3.60 -2.28
N TRP A 200 12.41 -2.32 -2.64
CA TRP A 200 12.59 -1.21 -1.72
C TRP A 200 11.53 -1.19 -0.61
N LEU A 201 10.25 -1.44 -0.95
CA LEU A 201 9.18 -1.52 0.05
C LEU A 201 9.42 -2.67 1.03
N SER A 202 9.82 -3.84 0.53
CA SER A 202 10.16 -5.00 1.36
C SER A 202 11.32 -4.70 2.30
N ALA A 203 12.40 -4.09 1.79
CA ALA A 203 13.55 -3.69 2.60
C ALA A 203 13.17 -2.61 3.66
N SER A 204 12.24 -1.71 3.32
CA SER A 204 11.70 -0.73 4.28
C SER A 204 10.90 -1.42 5.39
N ALA A 205 10.05 -2.37 5.05
CA ALA A 205 9.29 -3.16 6.03
C ALA A 205 10.22 -4.00 6.91
N ALA A 206 11.26 -4.60 6.35
CA ALA A 206 12.28 -5.35 7.10
C ALA A 206 13.03 -4.44 8.09
N ALA A 207 13.43 -3.23 7.67
CA ALA A 207 14.09 -2.25 8.55
C ALA A 207 13.17 -1.82 9.70
N VAL A 208 11.88 -1.56 9.41
CA VAL A 208 10.87 -1.27 10.45
C VAL A 208 10.70 -2.47 11.38
N SER A 209 10.61 -3.69 10.84
CA SER A 209 10.49 -4.92 11.63
C SER A 209 11.62 -5.13 12.62
N ALA A 210 12.83 -4.68 12.30
CA ALA A 210 14.00 -4.79 13.15
C ALA A 210 14.07 -3.73 14.27
N SER A 211 13.16 -2.74 14.28
CA SER A 211 13.10 -1.66 15.28
C SER A 211 12.02 -1.92 16.35
N GLN A 212 11.75 -0.91 17.19
CA GLN A 212 10.64 -0.90 18.13
C GLN A 212 9.51 0.02 17.63
N PRO A 213 8.22 -0.27 17.95
CA PRO A 213 7.14 0.66 17.65
C PRO A 213 7.39 2.03 18.28
N GLY A 214 7.38 3.08 17.43
CA GLY A 214 7.69 4.45 17.83
C GLY A 214 9.09 4.94 17.47
N ASP A 215 10.01 4.04 17.11
CA ASP A 215 11.34 4.41 16.65
C ASP A 215 11.30 5.16 15.30
N ALA A 216 12.29 6.04 15.12
CA ALA A 216 12.53 6.68 13.83
C ALA A 216 13.38 5.76 12.94
N VAL A 217 12.77 5.09 12.00
CA VAL A 217 13.46 4.23 11.04
C VAL A 217 13.73 5.00 9.76
N LYS A 218 14.98 4.96 9.29
CA LYS A 218 15.37 5.55 8.01
C LYS A 218 15.12 4.52 6.89
N ALA A 219 14.24 4.87 5.96
CA ALA A 219 14.03 4.05 4.77
C ALA A 219 15.30 4.02 3.88
N PRO A 220 15.50 2.95 3.10
CA PRO A 220 16.53 2.91 2.07
C PRO A 220 16.40 4.08 1.07
N PRO A 221 17.46 4.46 0.35
CA PRO A 221 17.36 5.47 -0.71
C PRO A 221 16.44 5.00 -1.83
N VAL A 222 15.80 5.95 -2.51
CA VAL A 222 14.85 5.69 -3.61
C VAL A 222 15.48 5.82 -4.99
N SER A 223 16.76 6.18 -5.08
CA SER A 223 17.48 6.53 -6.31
C SER A 223 17.47 5.46 -7.41
N ASP A 224 17.23 4.20 -7.04
CA ASP A 224 17.33 3.09 -7.97
C ASP A 224 16.05 2.90 -8.79
N TRP A 225 14.92 3.44 -8.32
CA TRP A 225 13.61 3.22 -8.93
C TRP A 225 12.76 4.49 -9.08
N ALA A 226 13.08 5.58 -8.37
CA ALA A 226 12.31 6.82 -8.44
C ALA A 226 13.17 8.06 -8.71
N GLU A 227 12.53 9.04 -9.32
CA GLU A 227 12.98 10.43 -9.41
C GLU A 227 12.24 11.27 -8.36
N LEU A 228 12.95 12.26 -7.78
CA LEU A 228 12.43 13.23 -6.80
C LEU A 228 12.09 14.55 -7.49
#